data_91f063aedaaff34966eecaa9bf624c1d
#
_entry.id   91f063aedaaff34966eecaa9bf624c1d
#
_cell.length_a   1.000
_cell.length_b   1.000
_cell.length_c   1.000
_cell.angle_alpha   90.00
_cell.angle_beta   90.00
_cell.angle_gamma   90.00
#
_symmetry.space_group_name_H-M   'P 1'
#
loop_
_entity.id
_entity.type
_entity.pdbx_description
1 polymer ?
#
loop_
_entity_poly.entity_id
_entity_poly.type
_entity_poly.pdbx_seq_one_letter_code
_entity_poly.pdbx_strand_id
1 'polypeptide(L)'
;QLTSGIGFLFKKNKITHLQGSASFVDKKTINVSSSEGEKNYSATNFIIATGSSSIAIDAIPVDEKQIVTSTGALALEEVPKSLLVIGGGYIGLEMGSVWSRLGSKVTVVEALDRIVPTMDEEIAKEFMKSLKKQGLEFKLSHKVTSTKVSKSGVDVSMESTDKKQITEKYDVVLMSVGRKPNTEGLNLEGIGLKLNEKKAIEINSQFKTNIESIYAIGDVVPGPMLAHKAEEEGVACVEFINGQKPHINYDIIPAIVYTNPEVASVGKTESQLKDAKVDYKVGKFPFMANGRALTTSSPEGFVKILADSKSDEILGAHIIGHDAGQLIAEIVTTMEFGGSSEDIARICHAHPTTSEAVKEAAMNIDGRAIHI
;
A
#
# COMPACT_ATOMS: atom_id res chain seq x y z
N GLN A 1 1.94 22.07 -9.15
CA GLN A 1 2.90 22.55 -8.14
C GLN A 1 3.93 21.48 -7.78
N LEU A 2 3.52 20.23 -7.43
CA LEU A 2 4.44 19.13 -7.06
C LEU A 2 5.38 18.75 -8.21
N THR A 3 4.87 18.54 -9.42
CA THR A 3 5.69 18.23 -10.62
C THR A 3 6.69 19.31 -10.95
N SER A 4 6.32 20.58 -10.79
CA SER A 4 7.24 21.72 -10.96
C SER A 4 8.35 21.69 -9.90
N GLY A 5 8.05 21.25 -8.69
CA GLY A 5 9.03 21.05 -7.62
C GLY A 5 10.09 20.02 -7.97
N ILE A 6 9.69 18.89 -8.55
CA ILE A 6 10.63 17.83 -9.02
C ILE A 6 11.53 18.37 -10.12
N GLY A 7 10.98 19.09 -11.11
CA GLY A 7 11.78 19.73 -12.16
C GLY A 7 12.81 20.73 -11.61
N PHE A 8 12.43 21.50 -10.58
CA PHE A 8 13.36 22.40 -9.87
C PHE A 8 14.50 21.60 -9.19
N LEU A 9 14.18 20.49 -8.50
CA LEU A 9 15.18 19.65 -7.86
C LEU A 9 16.16 19.03 -8.87
N PHE A 10 15.67 18.56 -10.01
CA PHE A 10 16.54 18.06 -11.09
C PHE A 10 17.52 19.14 -11.54
N LYS A 11 17.02 20.35 -11.82
CA LYS A 11 17.86 21.49 -12.22
C LYS A 11 18.88 21.87 -11.14
N LYS A 12 18.44 21.98 -9.88
CA LYS A 12 19.30 22.32 -8.72
C LYS A 12 20.43 21.31 -8.55
N ASN A 13 20.13 20.03 -8.69
CA ASN A 13 21.11 18.95 -8.53
C ASN A 13 21.82 18.56 -9.83
N LYS A 14 21.63 19.30 -10.92
CA LYS A 14 22.26 19.05 -12.23
C LYS A 14 21.95 17.64 -12.79
N ILE A 15 20.74 17.16 -12.53
CA ILE A 15 20.26 15.87 -13.04
C ILE A 15 19.73 16.09 -14.46
N THR A 16 20.23 15.31 -15.42
CA THR A 16 19.72 15.31 -16.80
C THR A 16 18.43 14.53 -16.87
N HIS A 17 17.32 15.18 -17.24
CA HIS A 17 16.04 14.53 -17.46
C HIS A 17 15.85 14.23 -18.93
N LEU A 18 15.71 12.96 -19.28
CA LEU A 18 15.42 12.46 -20.62
C LEU A 18 13.97 11.97 -20.67
N GLN A 19 13.13 12.63 -21.48
CA GLN A 19 11.75 12.18 -21.68
C GLN A 19 11.67 11.16 -22.82
N GLY A 20 11.05 10.01 -22.56
CA GLY A 20 10.88 8.96 -23.56
C GLY A 20 10.72 7.59 -22.94
N SER A 21 10.63 6.57 -23.81
CA SER A 21 10.61 5.16 -23.43
C SER A 21 12.01 4.58 -23.61
N ALA A 22 12.56 4.02 -22.51
CA ALA A 22 13.89 3.44 -22.53
C ALA A 22 13.83 1.92 -22.70
N SER A 23 14.78 1.36 -23.47
CA SER A 23 15.01 -0.09 -23.60
C SER A 23 16.50 -0.39 -23.68
N PHE A 24 16.92 -1.54 -23.17
CA PHE A 24 18.33 -1.95 -23.25
C PHE A 24 18.69 -2.39 -24.67
N VAL A 25 19.80 -1.85 -25.19
CA VAL A 25 20.44 -2.31 -26.39
C VAL A 25 21.44 -3.44 -26.06
N ASP A 26 22.19 -3.21 -24.99
CA ASP A 26 23.12 -4.15 -24.37
C ASP A 26 23.26 -3.86 -22.86
N LYS A 27 24.17 -4.55 -22.16
CA LYS A 27 24.38 -4.40 -20.70
C LYS A 27 24.91 -3.04 -20.26
N LYS A 28 25.32 -2.17 -21.18
CA LYS A 28 25.96 -0.87 -20.92
C LYS A 28 25.30 0.29 -21.68
N THR A 29 24.27 0.00 -22.49
CA THR A 29 23.65 0.97 -23.39
C THR A 29 22.13 0.82 -23.37
N ILE A 30 21.43 1.93 -23.22
CA ILE A 30 19.98 2.03 -23.42
C ILE A 30 19.69 2.88 -24.65
N ASN A 31 18.64 2.53 -25.37
CA ASN A 31 17.99 3.40 -26.36
C ASN A 31 16.84 4.13 -25.68
N VAL A 32 16.74 5.44 -25.89
CA VAL A 32 15.58 6.24 -25.46
C VAL A 32 14.86 6.72 -26.70
N SER A 33 13.63 6.26 -26.88
CA SER A 33 12.71 6.69 -27.94
C SER A 33 11.81 7.81 -27.40
N SER A 34 11.81 8.95 -28.06
CA SER A 34 11.07 10.15 -27.70
C SER A 34 10.41 10.80 -28.92
N SER A 35 9.65 11.89 -28.71
CA SER A 35 9.11 12.71 -29.82
C SER A 35 10.18 13.37 -30.69
N GLU A 36 11.42 13.48 -30.20
CA GLU A 36 12.57 14.03 -30.92
C GLU A 36 13.38 12.96 -31.66
N GLY A 37 12.96 11.69 -31.59
CA GLY A 37 13.61 10.54 -32.20
C GLY A 37 14.24 9.60 -31.17
N GLU A 38 15.11 8.71 -31.67
CA GLU A 38 15.79 7.70 -30.86
C GLU A 38 17.24 8.09 -30.60
N LYS A 39 17.70 7.85 -29.38
CA LYS A 39 19.09 8.14 -29.00
C LYS A 39 19.62 7.12 -28.01
N ASN A 40 20.85 6.66 -28.24
CA ASN A 40 21.53 5.76 -27.33
C ASN A 40 22.31 6.52 -26.24
N TYR A 41 22.25 5.99 -25.03
CA TYR A 41 22.97 6.49 -23.86
C TYR A 41 23.71 5.34 -23.19
N SER A 42 24.96 5.55 -22.83
CA SER A 42 25.78 4.58 -22.12
C SER A 42 26.06 5.06 -20.70
N ALA A 43 26.11 4.14 -19.75
CA ALA A 43 26.41 4.42 -18.35
C ALA A 43 27.23 3.28 -17.72
N THR A 44 27.90 3.59 -16.62
CA THR A 44 28.62 2.59 -15.81
C THR A 44 27.62 1.71 -15.05
N ASN A 45 26.55 2.31 -14.51
CA ASN A 45 25.50 1.63 -13.76
C ASN A 45 24.12 2.08 -14.25
N PHE A 46 23.15 1.18 -14.20
CA PHE A 46 21.75 1.44 -14.45
C PHE A 46 20.91 1.05 -13.23
N ILE A 47 19.92 1.85 -12.89
CA ILE A 47 18.92 1.52 -11.88
C ILE A 47 17.57 1.46 -12.59
N ILE A 48 16.93 0.29 -12.59
CA ILE A 48 15.58 0.10 -13.12
C ILE A 48 14.58 0.44 -12.01
N ALA A 49 13.81 1.50 -12.19
CA ALA A 49 12.81 1.99 -11.25
C ALA A 49 11.47 2.25 -11.98
N THR A 50 11.09 1.34 -12.88
CA THR A 50 9.94 1.50 -13.78
C THR A 50 8.59 1.27 -13.11
N GLY A 51 8.59 0.87 -11.83
CA GLY A 51 7.39 0.76 -11.02
C GLY A 51 6.47 -0.38 -11.43
N SER A 52 5.17 -0.13 -11.27
CA SER A 52 4.11 -1.11 -11.51
C SER A 52 2.90 -0.48 -12.20
N SER A 53 2.04 -1.30 -12.77
CA SER A 53 0.75 -0.92 -13.34
C SER A 53 -0.37 -1.82 -12.81
N SER A 54 -1.62 -1.38 -12.94
CA SER A 54 -2.79 -2.18 -12.55
C SER A 54 -2.83 -3.49 -13.33
N ILE A 55 -3.22 -4.57 -12.65
CA ILE A 55 -3.43 -5.89 -13.28
C ILE A 55 -4.63 -5.77 -14.21
N ALA A 56 -4.48 -6.24 -15.45
CA ALA A 56 -5.58 -6.43 -16.38
C ALA A 56 -6.20 -7.84 -16.20
N ILE A 57 -7.53 -7.93 -16.31
CA ILE A 57 -8.27 -9.19 -16.33
C ILE A 57 -9.05 -9.22 -17.66
N ASP A 58 -8.82 -10.24 -18.48
CA ASP A 58 -9.42 -10.34 -19.82
C ASP A 58 -10.94 -10.29 -19.79
N ALA A 59 -11.57 -10.85 -18.75
CA ALA A 59 -13.02 -10.82 -18.56
C ALA A 59 -13.59 -9.43 -18.20
N ILE A 60 -12.70 -8.46 -17.89
CA ILE A 60 -13.05 -7.11 -17.42
C ILE A 60 -12.20 -6.10 -18.21
N PRO A 61 -12.49 -5.89 -19.50
CA PRO A 61 -11.67 -5.01 -20.33
C PRO A 61 -11.81 -3.55 -19.89
N VAL A 62 -10.68 -2.97 -19.48
CA VAL A 62 -10.59 -1.56 -19.06
C VAL A 62 -10.61 -0.65 -20.28
N ASP A 63 -11.48 0.37 -20.26
CA ASP A 63 -11.58 1.41 -21.29
C ASP A 63 -11.21 2.82 -20.80
N GLU A 64 -10.88 2.93 -19.49
CA GLU A 64 -10.60 4.18 -18.75
C GLU A 64 -11.72 5.24 -18.89
N LYS A 65 -12.96 4.77 -19.08
CA LYS A 65 -14.18 5.60 -19.17
C LYS A 65 -15.27 5.06 -18.26
N GLN A 66 -15.78 3.86 -18.53
CA GLN A 66 -16.79 3.18 -17.72
C GLN A 66 -16.18 2.04 -16.87
N ILE A 67 -15.16 1.39 -17.38
CA ILE A 67 -14.34 0.44 -16.60
C ILE A 67 -12.95 1.04 -16.49
N VAL A 68 -12.63 1.51 -15.29
CA VAL A 68 -11.44 2.32 -15.03
C VAL A 68 -10.47 1.60 -14.10
N THR A 69 -9.19 1.91 -14.23
CA THR A 69 -8.19 1.68 -13.16
C THR A 69 -8.20 2.85 -12.17
N SER A 70 -7.31 2.84 -11.18
CA SER A 70 -7.12 3.99 -10.29
C SER A 70 -6.77 5.27 -11.07
N THR A 71 -6.08 5.16 -12.21
CA THR A 71 -5.75 6.31 -13.07
C THR A 71 -7.00 6.95 -13.64
N GLY A 72 -7.89 6.18 -14.27
CA GLY A 72 -9.15 6.69 -14.78
C GLY A 72 -10.10 7.14 -13.69
N ALA A 73 -10.11 6.42 -12.53
CA ALA A 73 -10.93 6.83 -11.38
C ALA A 73 -10.54 8.21 -10.83
N LEU A 74 -9.26 8.58 -10.88
CA LEU A 74 -8.79 9.92 -10.50
C LEU A 74 -9.11 11.00 -11.54
N ALA A 75 -9.42 10.60 -12.78
CA ALA A 75 -9.67 11.50 -13.90
C ALA A 75 -11.16 11.60 -14.30
N LEU A 76 -12.07 10.96 -13.57
CA LEU A 76 -13.50 11.07 -13.81
C LEU A 76 -13.96 12.54 -13.70
N GLU A 77 -14.62 13.03 -14.72
CA GLU A 77 -15.09 14.44 -14.81
C GLU A 77 -16.37 14.69 -14.00
N GLU A 78 -17.16 13.62 -13.77
CA GLU A 78 -18.44 13.70 -13.05
C GLU A 78 -18.50 12.62 -11.96
N VAL A 79 -19.27 12.91 -10.90
CA VAL A 79 -19.53 11.94 -9.83
C VAL A 79 -20.51 10.88 -10.34
N PRO A 80 -20.10 9.60 -10.50
CA PRO A 80 -21.01 8.55 -10.93
C PRO A 80 -22.09 8.31 -9.85
N LYS A 81 -23.35 8.08 -10.25
CA LYS A 81 -24.42 7.77 -9.28
C LYS A 81 -24.16 6.45 -8.58
N SER A 82 -23.57 5.48 -9.28
CA SER A 82 -23.19 4.18 -8.75
C SER A 82 -21.80 3.77 -9.21
N LEU A 83 -20.96 3.35 -8.27
CA LEU A 83 -19.60 2.88 -8.50
C LEU A 83 -19.45 1.47 -7.94
N LEU A 84 -19.04 0.53 -8.77
CA LEU A 84 -18.54 -0.76 -8.30
C LEU A 84 -17.04 -0.72 -8.16
N VAL A 85 -16.53 -1.12 -7.00
CA VAL A 85 -15.09 -1.33 -6.76
C VAL A 85 -14.82 -2.83 -6.75
N ILE A 86 -14.00 -3.31 -7.68
CA ILE A 86 -13.54 -4.70 -7.73
C ILE A 86 -12.19 -4.80 -7.03
N GLY A 87 -12.19 -5.47 -5.87
CA GLY A 87 -11.03 -5.61 -4.97
C GLY A 87 -11.14 -4.76 -3.72
N GLY A 88 -11.16 -5.42 -2.57
CA GLY A 88 -11.22 -4.82 -1.22
C GLY A 88 -9.84 -4.49 -0.63
N GLY A 89 -8.83 -4.24 -1.48
CA GLY A 89 -7.50 -3.78 -1.09
C GLY A 89 -7.42 -2.27 -0.86
N TYR A 90 -6.23 -1.76 -0.55
CA TYR A 90 -5.96 -0.36 -0.22
C TYR A 90 -6.52 0.62 -1.26
N ILE A 91 -6.08 0.47 -2.52
CA ILE A 91 -6.47 1.37 -3.62
C ILE A 91 -7.99 1.40 -3.81
N GLY A 92 -8.63 0.22 -3.81
CA GLY A 92 -10.07 0.10 -3.99
C GLY A 92 -10.86 0.81 -2.89
N LEU A 93 -10.44 0.65 -1.63
CA LEU A 93 -11.12 1.25 -0.49
C LEU A 93 -10.88 2.75 -0.38
N GLU A 94 -9.67 3.23 -0.69
CA GLU A 94 -9.36 4.66 -0.74
C GLU A 94 -10.20 5.35 -1.82
N MET A 95 -10.18 4.86 -3.05
CA MET A 95 -10.97 5.43 -4.15
C MET A 95 -12.47 5.32 -3.87
N GLY A 96 -12.94 4.16 -3.41
CA GLY A 96 -14.33 3.95 -3.03
C GLY A 96 -14.78 4.92 -1.93
N SER A 97 -13.94 5.16 -0.93
CA SER A 97 -14.21 6.13 0.14
C SER A 97 -14.30 7.57 -0.38
N VAL A 98 -13.40 7.97 -1.31
CA VAL A 98 -13.46 9.29 -1.94
C VAL A 98 -14.75 9.49 -2.70
N TRP A 99 -15.09 8.56 -3.60
CA TRP A 99 -16.29 8.67 -4.43
C TRP A 99 -17.58 8.57 -3.62
N SER A 100 -17.60 7.76 -2.55
CA SER A 100 -18.74 7.73 -1.61
C SER A 100 -18.98 9.08 -0.94
N ARG A 101 -17.92 9.76 -0.49
CA ARG A 101 -18.03 11.10 0.11
C ARG A 101 -18.46 12.16 -0.89
N LEU A 102 -18.16 11.98 -2.17
CA LEU A 102 -18.63 12.86 -3.24
C LEU A 102 -20.10 12.58 -3.65
N GLY A 103 -20.72 11.50 -3.13
CA GLY A 103 -22.14 11.20 -3.31
C GLY A 103 -22.44 9.98 -4.17
N SER A 104 -21.42 9.21 -4.62
CA SER A 104 -21.64 7.94 -5.30
C SER A 104 -22.19 6.87 -4.35
N LYS A 105 -23.13 6.06 -4.81
CA LYS A 105 -23.43 4.78 -4.15
C LYS A 105 -22.35 3.78 -4.49
N VAL A 106 -21.51 3.43 -3.50
CA VAL A 106 -20.34 2.56 -3.71
C VAL A 106 -20.62 1.14 -3.22
N THR A 107 -20.38 0.16 -4.08
CA THR A 107 -20.37 -1.27 -3.73
C THR A 107 -18.97 -1.82 -3.95
N VAL A 108 -18.40 -2.49 -2.94
CA VAL A 108 -17.11 -3.17 -3.03
C VAL A 108 -17.34 -4.67 -3.17
N VAL A 109 -16.78 -5.26 -4.22
CA VAL A 109 -16.79 -6.72 -4.45
C VAL A 109 -15.39 -7.26 -4.18
N GLU A 110 -15.31 -8.24 -3.27
CA GLU A 110 -14.06 -8.90 -2.91
C GLU A 110 -14.22 -10.42 -3.00
N ALA A 111 -13.25 -11.07 -3.65
CA ALA A 111 -13.25 -12.52 -3.81
C ALA A 111 -12.98 -13.27 -2.49
N LEU A 112 -12.25 -12.63 -1.59
CA LEU A 112 -11.99 -13.16 -0.26
C LEU A 112 -13.17 -12.84 0.69
N ASP A 113 -13.15 -13.44 1.86
CA ASP A 113 -14.16 -13.28 2.92
C ASP A 113 -13.94 -12.01 3.77
N ARG A 114 -12.88 -11.23 3.48
CA ARG A 114 -12.52 -9.99 4.19
C ARG A 114 -11.84 -8.97 3.29
N ILE A 115 -11.93 -7.71 3.67
CA ILE A 115 -11.16 -6.61 3.07
C ILE A 115 -9.73 -6.56 3.64
N VAL A 116 -8.82 -5.85 2.98
CA VAL A 116 -7.40 -5.66 3.39
C VAL A 116 -6.78 -6.92 3.99
N PRO A 117 -6.72 -8.04 3.24
CA PRO A 117 -6.40 -9.36 3.78
C PRO A 117 -5.00 -9.47 4.38
N THR A 118 -4.11 -8.54 4.07
CA THR A 118 -2.75 -8.46 4.61
C THR A 118 -2.65 -7.76 5.96
N MET A 119 -3.73 -7.11 6.41
CA MET A 119 -3.80 -6.43 7.70
C MET A 119 -4.32 -7.35 8.80
N ASP A 120 -4.13 -6.93 10.05
CA ASP A 120 -4.68 -7.64 11.21
C ASP A 120 -6.20 -7.80 11.09
N GLU A 121 -6.70 -8.96 11.49
CA GLU A 121 -8.10 -9.35 11.27
C GLU A 121 -9.07 -8.46 12.06
N GLU A 122 -8.69 -8.07 13.27
CA GLU A 122 -9.52 -7.19 14.10
C GLU A 122 -9.61 -5.78 13.50
N ILE A 123 -8.49 -5.28 12.97
CA ILE A 123 -8.46 -4.02 12.22
C ILE A 123 -9.34 -4.09 10.98
N ALA A 124 -9.23 -5.16 10.17
CA ALA A 124 -10.02 -5.33 8.96
C ALA A 124 -11.54 -5.35 9.26
N LYS A 125 -11.93 -5.98 10.36
CA LYS A 125 -13.35 -6.03 10.83
C LYS A 125 -13.84 -4.64 11.24
N GLU A 126 -13.09 -3.91 12.07
CA GLU A 126 -13.50 -2.57 12.51
C GLU A 126 -13.49 -1.59 11.35
N PHE A 127 -12.52 -1.70 10.44
CA PHE A 127 -12.46 -0.88 9.23
C PHE A 127 -13.68 -1.10 8.33
N MET A 128 -14.05 -2.34 8.06
CA MET A 128 -15.25 -2.65 7.29
C MET A 128 -16.52 -2.11 7.96
N LYS A 129 -16.62 -2.21 9.28
CA LYS A 129 -17.75 -1.68 10.06
C LYS A 129 -17.83 -0.17 9.91
N SER A 130 -16.70 0.55 10.00
CA SER A 130 -16.63 1.99 9.78
C SER A 130 -17.08 2.38 8.38
N LEU A 131 -16.56 1.73 7.34
CA LEU A 131 -16.92 2.02 5.95
C LEU A 131 -18.41 1.71 5.67
N LYS A 132 -18.97 0.64 6.23
CA LYS A 132 -20.42 0.35 6.15
C LYS A 132 -21.26 1.45 6.79
N LYS A 133 -20.85 1.96 7.96
CA LYS A 133 -21.51 3.08 8.64
C LYS A 133 -21.49 4.36 7.77
N GLN A 134 -20.47 4.53 6.95
CA GLN A 134 -20.34 5.62 5.99
C GLN A 134 -21.12 5.39 4.68
N GLY A 135 -21.81 4.26 4.51
CA GLY A 135 -22.67 3.97 3.38
C GLY A 135 -22.08 3.08 2.28
N LEU A 136 -20.86 2.54 2.46
CA LEU A 136 -20.33 1.58 1.51
C LEU A 136 -21.00 0.22 1.68
N GLU A 137 -21.36 -0.41 0.56
CA GLU A 137 -21.87 -1.78 0.51
C GLU A 137 -20.74 -2.77 0.20
N PHE A 138 -20.80 -3.99 0.76
CA PHE A 138 -19.76 -5.01 0.57
C PHE A 138 -20.37 -6.34 0.13
N LYS A 139 -19.81 -6.91 -0.93
CA LYS A 139 -20.07 -8.26 -1.42
C LYS A 139 -18.78 -9.06 -1.30
N LEU A 140 -18.54 -9.62 -0.10
CA LEU A 140 -17.39 -10.49 0.16
C LEU A 140 -17.67 -11.89 -0.38
N SER A 141 -16.61 -12.67 -0.62
CA SER A 141 -16.69 -14.02 -1.19
C SER A 141 -17.42 -14.04 -2.55
N HIS A 142 -17.29 -12.96 -3.33
CA HIS A 142 -17.84 -12.83 -4.67
C HIS A 142 -16.74 -12.49 -5.67
N LYS A 143 -16.73 -13.21 -6.79
CA LYS A 143 -15.81 -12.98 -7.91
C LYS A 143 -16.58 -12.40 -9.09
N VAL A 144 -16.07 -11.29 -9.63
CA VAL A 144 -16.58 -10.78 -10.92
C VAL A 144 -16.14 -11.73 -12.04
N THR A 145 -17.09 -12.17 -12.83
CA THR A 145 -16.88 -13.16 -13.91
C THR A 145 -16.91 -12.55 -15.30
N SER A 146 -17.67 -11.48 -15.49
CA SER A 146 -17.72 -10.74 -16.77
C SER A 146 -18.31 -9.36 -16.59
N THR A 147 -18.04 -8.50 -17.58
CA THR A 147 -18.61 -7.16 -17.68
C THR A 147 -19.14 -6.92 -19.10
N LYS A 148 -20.22 -6.13 -19.23
CA LYS A 148 -20.77 -5.71 -20.52
C LYS A 148 -21.06 -4.21 -20.47
N VAL A 149 -20.27 -3.45 -21.20
CA VAL A 149 -20.43 -2.00 -21.34
C VAL A 149 -21.61 -1.68 -22.25
N SER A 150 -22.40 -0.67 -21.88
CA SER A 150 -23.52 -0.12 -22.65
C SER A 150 -23.59 1.39 -22.47
N LYS A 151 -24.43 2.06 -23.27
CA LYS A 151 -24.69 3.51 -23.13
C LYS A 151 -25.28 3.89 -21.75
N SER A 152 -25.92 2.96 -21.05
CA SER A 152 -26.60 3.18 -19.77
C SER A 152 -25.81 2.67 -18.56
N GLY A 153 -24.54 2.34 -18.74
CA GLY A 153 -23.65 1.81 -17.69
C GLY A 153 -23.10 0.43 -18.02
N VAL A 154 -22.53 -0.21 -17.04
CA VAL A 154 -21.85 -1.51 -17.12
C VAL A 154 -22.68 -2.56 -16.38
N ASP A 155 -23.13 -3.59 -17.09
CA ASP A 155 -23.69 -4.79 -16.46
C ASP A 155 -22.53 -5.67 -15.98
N VAL A 156 -22.50 -5.99 -14.68
CA VAL A 156 -21.44 -6.77 -14.06
C VAL A 156 -22.01 -8.07 -13.53
N SER A 157 -21.50 -9.18 -14.02
CA SER A 157 -21.85 -10.52 -13.54
C SER A 157 -20.85 -10.96 -12.47
N MET A 158 -21.38 -11.44 -11.36
CA MET A 158 -20.61 -11.88 -10.18
C MET A 158 -21.09 -13.27 -9.75
N GLU A 159 -20.17 -14.05 -9.23
CA GLU A 159 -20.44 -15.37 -8.67
C GLU A 159 -19.95 -15.44 -7.22
N SER A 160 -20.83 -15.86 -6.31
CA SER A 160 -20.45 -16.13 -4.92
C SER A 160 -19.75 -17.47 -4.78
N THR A 161 -19.12 -17.72 -3.63
CA THR A 161 -18.53 -19.03 -3.30
C THR A 161 -19.55 -20.18 -3.35
N ASP A 162 -20.83 -19.90 -3.09
CA ASP A 162 -21.96 -20.85 -3.22
C ASP A 162 -22.44 -21.01 -4.67
N LYS A 163 -21.69 -20.47 -5.66
CA LYS A 163 -22.00 -20.50 -7.10
C LYS A 163 -23.32 -19.81 -7.48
N LYS A 164 -23.83 -18.94 -6.64
CA LYS A 164 -24.96 -18.07 -7.02
C LYS A 164 -24.45 -16.96 -7.91
N GLN A 165 -25.08 -16.85 -9.08
CA GLN A 165 -24.77 -15.76 -10.01
C GLN A 165 -25.75 -14.62 -9.82
N ILE A 166 -25.23 -13.41 -9.83
CA ILE A 166 -25.98 -12.16 -9.81
C ILE A 166 -25.43 -11.24 -10.92
N THR A 167 -26.30 -10.45 -11.52
CA THR A 167 -25.89 -9.41 -12.46
C THR A 167 -26.49 -8.09 -12.00
N GLU A 168 -25.65 -7.09 -11.85
CA GLU A 168 -26.03 -5.76 -11.41
C GLU A 168 -25.45 -4.71 -12.36
N LYS A 169 -26.10 -3.55 -12.43
CA LYS A 169 -25.68 -2.44 -13.28
C LYS A 169 -25.09 -1.31 -12.48
N TYR A 170 -23.96 -0.77 -12.96
CA TYR A 170 -23.27 0.37 -12.39
C TYR A 170 -22.92 1.40 -13.45
N ASP A 171 -22.82 2.68 -13.08
CA ASP A 171 -22.40 3.72 -14.02
C ASP A 171 -20.91 3.56 -14.35
N VAL A 172 -20.08 3.30 -13.33
CA VAL A 172 -18.64 3.11 -13.44
C VAL A 172 -18.19 1.88 -12.63
N VAL A 173 -17.19 1.20 -13.12
CA VAL A 173 -16.54 0.06 -12.47
C VAL A 173 -15.05 0.38 -12.29
N LEU A 174 -14.57 0.40 -11.05
CA LEU A 174 -13.15 0.52 -10.72
C LEU A 174 -12.53 -0.87 -10.56
N MET A 175 -11.52 -1.17 -11.35
CA MET A 175 -10.73 -2.40 -11.23
C MET A 175 -9.49 -2.13 -10.38
N SER A 176 -9.41 -2.75 -9.19
CA SER A 176 -8.35 -2.57 -8.19
C SER A 176 -7.90 -3.89 -7.54
N VAL A 177 -7.70 -4.91 -8.38
CA VAL A 177 -7.37 -6.29 -7.96
C VAL A 177 -5.87 -6.55 -7.77
N GLY A 178 -5.05 -5.52 -7.81
CA GLY A 178 -3.61 -5.59 -7.61
C GLY A 178 -2.82 -4.90 -8.71
N ARG A 179 -1.49 -5.03 -8.60
CA ARG A 179 -0.52 -4.39 -9.49
C ARG A 179 0.48 -5.42 -10.03
N LYS A 180 1.02 -5.18 -11.21
CA LYS A 180 2.09 -5.99 -11.82
C LYS A 180 3.32 -5.12 -12.07
N PRO A 181 4.55 -5.69 -11.95
CA PRO A 181 5.80 -4.99 -12.28
C PRO A 181 5.85 -4.54 -13.73
N ASN A 182 6.40 -3.36 -13.99
CA ASN A 182 6.60 -2.83 -15.35
C ASN A 182 7.95 -3.27 -15.90
N THR A 183 8.01 -4.47 -16.47
CA THR A 183 9.19 -5.06 -17.09
C THR A 183 9.08 -5.19 -18.63
N GLU A 184 7.89 -5.00 -19.16
CA GLU A 184 7.63 -5.06 -20.60
C GLU A 184 8.26 -3.87 -21.32
N GLY A 185 8.77 -4.09 -22.55
CA GLY A 185 9.36 -3.04 -23.39
C GLY A 185 10.80 -2.66 -23.04
N LEU A 186 11.35 -3.13 -21.93
CA LEU A 186 12.73 -2.83 -21.49
C LEU A 186 13.81 -3.68 -22.16
N ASN A 187 13.45 -4.70 -22.94
CA ASN A 187 14.36 -5.68 -23.57
C ASN A 187 15.25 -6.43 -22.55
N LEU A 188 14.69 -6.76 -21.38
CA LEU A 188 15.44 -7.41 -20.29
C LEU A 188 15.94 -8.80 -20.68
N GLU A 189 15.10 -9.56 -21.40
CA GLU A 189 15.42 -10.90 -21.87
C GLU A 189 16.57 -10.88 -22.89
N GLY A 190 16.58 -9.87 -23.78
CA GLY A 190 17.62 -9.68 -24.79
C GLY A 190 19.02 -9.45 -24.22
N ILE A 191 19.12 -8.89 -23.00
CA ILE A 191 20.39 -8.72 -22.29
C ILE A 191 20.68 -9.83 -21.27
N GLY A 192 19.77 -10.83 -21.13
CA GLY A 192 19.90 -11.96 -20.21
C GLY A 192 19.60 -11.61 -18.74
N LEU A 193 18.76 -10.60 -18.49
CA LEU A 193 18.31 -10.25 -17.14
C LEU A 193 17.18 -11.20 -16.70
N LYS A 194 17.25 -11.68 -15.44
CA LYS A 194 16.31 -12.67 -14.92
C LYS A 194 15.11 -12.02 -14.24
N LEU A 195 13.94 -12.59 -14.50
CA LEU A 195 12.68 -12.29 -13.84
C LEU A 195 12.19 -13.51 -13.08
N ASN A 196 11.49 -13.28 -11.97
CA ASN A 196 10.80 -14.34 -11.23
C ASN A 196 9.48 -14.72 -11.91
N GLU A 197 8.74 -15.68 -11.32
CA GLU A 197 7.45 -16.17 -11.83
C GLU A 197 6.38 -15.06 -11.93
N LYS A 198 6.46 -14.03 -11.07
CA LYS A 198 5.56 -12.86 -11.06
C LYS A 198 6.05 -11.74 -11.99
N LYS A 199 7.04 -11.99 -12.83
CA LYS A 199 7.66 -11.02 -13.75
C LYS A 199 8.37 -9.86 -13.04
N ALA A 200 8.66 -9.96 -11.74
CA ALA A 200 9.49 -8.99 -11.03
C ALA A 200 10.98 -9.28 -11.29
N ILE A 201 11.80 -8.23 -11.30
CA ILE A 201 13.24 -8.33 -11.47
C ILE A 201 13.86 -8.95 -10.20
N GLU A 202 14.60 -10.05 -10.35
CA GLU A 202 15.33 -10.65 -9.23
C GLU A 202 16.54 -9.79 -8.85
N ILE A 203 16.66 -9.50 -7.56
CA ILE A 203 17.77 -8.74 -6.98
C ILE A 203 18.36 -9.45 -5.76
N ASN A 204 19.59 -9.12 -5.44
CA ASN A 204 20.21 -9.49 -4.16
C ASN A 204 20.00 -8.39 -3.10
N SER A 205 20.57 -8.58 -1.91
CA SER A 205 20.48 -7.61 -0.79
C SER A 205 21.16 -6.25 -1.05
N GLN A 206 21.86 -6.09 -2.18
CA GLN A 206 22.46 -4.84 -2.63
C GLN A 206 21.75 -4.26 -3.86
N PHE A 207 20.52 -4.66 -4.11
CA PHE A 207 19.70 -4.27 -5.28
C PHE A 207 20.28 -4.67 -6.64
N LYS A 208 21.38 -5.45 -6.68
CA LYS A 208 21.99 -5.95 -7.91
C LYS A 208 21.15 -7.04 -8.52
N THR A 209 20.96 -6.96 -9.83
CA THR A 209 20.41 -8.05 -10.64
C THR A 209 21.48 -9.13 -10.90
N ASN A 210 21.17 -10.11 -11.74
CA ASN A 210 22.19 -11.06 -12.24
C ASN A 210 23.22 -10.42 -13.19
N ILE A 211 23.08 -9.13 -13.52
CA ILE A 211 24.03 -8.35 -14.33
C ILE A 211 24.65 -7.28 -13.43
N GLU A 212 25.96 -7.34 -13.22
CA GLU A 212 26.67 -6.60 -12.19
C GLU A 212 26.47 -5.08 -12.24
N SER A 213 26.32 -4.50 -13.43
CA SER A 213 26.12 -3.05 -13.65
C SER A 213 24.65 -2.62 -13.61
N ILE A 214 23.71 -3.55 -13.39
CA ILE A 214 22.27 -3.26 -13.44
C ILE A 214 21.64 -3.58 -12.09
N TYR A 215 20.99 -2.58 -11.53
CA TYR A 215 20.27 -2.60 -10.27
C TYR A 215 18.76 -2.43 -10.54
N ALA A 216 17.92 -2.82 -9.60
CA ALA A 216 16.48 -2.54 -9.67
C ALA A 216 15.90 -2.27 -8.28
N ILE A 217 14.90 -1.38 -8.21
CA ILE A 217 14.27 -0.91 -6.98
C ILE A 217 12.77 -0.67 -7.17
N GLY A 218 12.06 -0.52 -6.06
CA GLY A 218 10.64 -0.14 -6.03
C GLY A 218 9.70 -1.27 -6.42
N ASP A 219 8.60 -0.93 -7.10
CA ASP A 219 7.55 -1.90 -7.42
C ASP A 219 7.96 -2.93 -8.48
N VAL A 220 9.05 -2.70 -9.20
CA VAL A 220 9.54 -3.62 -10.26
C VAL A 220 10.30 -4.82 -9.68
N VAL A 221 10.64 -4.79 -8.39
CA VAL A 221 11.30 -5.88 -7.64
C VAL A 221 10.34 -6.55 -6.65
N PRO A 222 10.67 -7.72 -6.09
CA PRO A 222 9.85 -8.38 -5.07
C PRO A 222 9.66 -7.53 -3.82
N GLY A 223 8.52 -7.71 -3.16
CA GLY A 223 8.17 -7.02 -1.91
C GLY A 223 6.87 -6.22 -2.03
N PRO A 224 6.49 -5.48 -0.98
CA PRO A 224 5.33 -4.61 -1.02
C PRO A 224 5.54 -3.45 -1.98
N MET A 225 4.49 -3.15 -2.77
CA MET A 225 4.51 -2.04 -3.73
C MET A 225 4.08 -0.74 -3.02
N LEU A 226 5.02 -0.12 -2.31
CA LEU A 226 4.83 1.06 -1.49
C LEU A 226 5.85 2.15 -1.86
N ALA A 227 5.39 3.39 -1.99
CA ALA A 227 6.23 4.52 -2.40
C ALA A 227 7.41 4.74 -1.46
N HIS A 228 7.17 4.77 -0.15
CA HIS A 228 8.22 4.96 0.86
C HIS A 228 9.26 3.82 0.87
N LYS A 229 8.85 2.55 0.62
CA LYS A 229 9.81 1.46 0.40
C LYS A 229 10.70 1.74 -0.81
N ALA A 230 10.12 2.19 -1.93
CA ALA A 230 10.87 2.49 -3.14
C ALA A 230 11.83 3.68 -2.96
N GLU A 231 11.45 4.69 -2.18
CA GLU A 231 12.27 5.84 -1.82
C GLU A 231 13.49 5.41 -1.01
N GLU A 232 13.30 4.62 0.06
CA GLU A 232 14.39 4.08 0.88
C GLU A 232 15.32 3.16 0.07
N GLU A 233 14.76 2.29 -0.77
CA GLU A 233 15.55 1.46 -1.69
C GLU A 233 16.37 2.32 -2.68
N GLY A 234 15.83 3.44 -3.13
CA GLY A 234 16.53 4.38 -4.00
C GLY A 234 17.77 4.97 -3.36
N VAL A 235 17.63 5.44 -2.11
CA VAL A 235 18.75 5.97 -1.32
C VAL A 235 19.79 4.86 -1.08
N ALA A 236 19.36 3.74 -0.52
CA ALA A 236 20.25 2.64 -0.18
C ALA A 236 20.97 2.04 -1.41
N CYS A 237 20.29 1.93 -2.55
CA CYS A 237 20.89 1.45 -3.80
C CYS A 237 22.06 2.35 -4.23
N VAL A 238 21.88 3.68 -4.21
CA VAL A 238 22.93 4.63 -4.56
C VAL A 238 24.09 4.60 -3.56
N GLU A 239 23.79 4.46 -2.28
CA GLU A 239 24.79 4.31 -1.22
C GLU A 239 25.63 3.04 -1.42
N PHE A 240 25.02 1.89 -1.75
CA PHE A 240 25.77 0.67 -2.13
C PHE A 240 26.65 0.87 -3.35
N ILE A 241 26.14 1.52 -4.41
CA ILE A 241 26.93 1.83 -5.62
C ILE A 241 28.15 2.71 -5.26
N ASN A 242 27.99 3.60 -4.27
CA ASN A 242 29.05 4.48 -3.76
C ASN A 242 29.94 3.82 -2.68
N GLY A 243 29.79 2.52 -2.43
CA GLY A 243 30.64 1.75 -1.52
C GLY A 243 30.27 1.87 -0.02
N GLN A 244 29.11 2.44 0.29
CA GLN A 244 28.58 2.50 1.66
C GLN A 244 27.84 1.20 2.00
N LYS A 245 27.40 1.07 3.26
CA LYS A 245 26.67 -0.10 3.78
C LYS A 245 25.36 0.34 4.42
N PRO A 246 24.37 0.76 3.64
CA PRO A 246 23.08 1.12 4.17
C PRO A 246 22.34 -0.11 4.72
N HIS A 247 21.36 0.14 5.58
CA HIS A 247 20.48 -0.86 6.13
C HIS A 247 19.03 -0.50 5.85
N ILE A 248 18.22 -1.48 5.44
CA ILE A 248 16.76 -1.38 5.35
C ILE A 248 16.18 -2.59 6.08
N ASN A 249 15.34 -2.32 7.07
CA ASN A 249 14.61 -3.36 7.76
C ASN A 249 13.24 -3.56 7.09
N TYR A 250 13.12 -4.57 6.26
CA TYR A 250 11.89 -4.88 5.53
C TYR A 250 10.75 -5.40 6.43
N ASP A 251 11.04 -5.87 7.64
CA ASP A 251 10.04 -6.37 8.57
C ASP A 251 9.24 -5.24 9.26
N ILE A 252 9.73 -4.00 9.20
CA ILE A 252 9.12 -2.85 9.87
C ILE A 252 8.68 -1.73 8.89
N ILE A 253 8.52 -2.04 7.62
CA ILE A 253 7.96 -1.09 6.66
C ILE A 253 6.46 -0.92 6.98
N PRO A 254 5.99 0.30 7.33
CA PRO A 254 4.59 0.51 7.65
C PRO A 254 3.71 0.46 6.41
N ALA A 255 2.50 -0.04 6.55
CA ALA A 255 1.45 -0.01 5.53
C ALA A 255 0.30 0.88 5.99
N ILE A 256 -0.18 1.77 5.13
CA ILE A 256 -1.22 2.73 5.47
C ILE A 256 -2.34 2.68 4.43
N VAL A 257 -3.59 2.82 4.89
CA VAL A 257 -4.77 3.09 4.06
C VAL A 257 -5.28 4.48 4.38
N TYR A 258 -5.23 5.37 3.41
CA TYR A 258 -5.60 6.78 3.55
C TYR A 258 -7.10 7.00 3.37
N THR A 259 -7.87 6.49 4.31
CA THR A 259 -9.31 6.69 4.43
C THR A 259 -9.62 7.59 5.64
N ASN A 260 -10.86 7.69 6.05
CA ASN A 260 -11.26 8.25 7.34
C ASN A 260 -12.25 7.28 8.00
N PRO A 261 -11.88 6.63 9.13
CA PRO A 261 -10.55 6.68 9.76
C PRO A 261 -9.44 6.12 8.87
N GLU A 262 -8.19 6.56 9.11
CA GLU A 262 -7.02 5.93 8.53
C GLU A 262 -6.78 4.55 9.17
N VAL A 263 -6.09 3.68 8.43
CA VAL A 263 -5.60 2.41 8.97
C VAL A 263 -4.10 2.33 8.76
N ALA A 264 -3.34 2.02 9.81
CA ALA A 264 -1.89 1.84 9.74
C ALA A 264 -1.48 0.52 10.40
N SER A 265 -0.43 -0.09 9.87
CA SER A 265 0.05 -1.39 10.34
C SER A 265 1.56 -1.50 10.13
N VAL A 266 2.26 -2.11 11.08
CA VAL A 266 3.68 -2.44 10.98
C VAL A 266 3.95 -3.77 11.67
N GLY A 267 4.94 -4.52 11.18
CA GLY A 267 5.34 -5.81 11.74
C GLY A 267 4.34 -6.94 11.50
N LYS A 268 4.24 -7.87 12.41
CA LYS A 268 3.45 -9.10 12.27
C LYS A 268 2.02 -8.88 12.74
N THR A 269 1.07 -9.51 12.05
CA THR A 269 -0.32 -9.60 12.51
C THR A 269 -0.48 -10.69 13.56
N GLU A 270 -1.54 -10.64 14.34
CA GLU A 270 -1.86 -11.66 15.33
C GLU A 270 -2.01 -13.06 14.71
N SER A 271 -2.59 -13.16 13.51
CA SER A 271 -2.69 -14.42 12.76
C SER A 271 -1.30 -14.97 12.41
N GLN A 272 -0.39 -14.15 11.92
CA GLN A 272 0.98 -14.56 11.60
C GLN A 272 1.75 -15.06 12.83
N LEU A 273 1.56 -14.43 13.99
CA LEU A 273 2.19 -14.86 15.23
C LEU A 273 1.63 -16.22 15.70
N LYS A 274 0.31 -16.41 15.59
CA LYS A 274 -0.36 -17.70 15.89
C LYS A 274 0.16 -18.82 14.99
N ASP A 275 0.23 -18.56 13.69
CA ASP A 275 0.70 -19.53 12.70
C ASP A 275 2.18 -19.89 12.93
N ALA A 276 3.00 -18.91 13.31
CA ALA A 276 4.40 -19.11 13.69
C ALA A 276 4.60 -19.69 15.09
N LYS A 277 3.53 -19.86 15.88
CA LYS A 277 3.55 -20.32 17.27
C LYS A 277 4.47 -19.50 18.19
N VAL A 278 4.47 -18.20 17.97
CA VAL A 278 5.16 -17.23 18.82
C VAL A 278 4.26 -16.89 20.01
N ASP A 279 4.79 -16.94 21.22
CA ASP A 279 4.08 -16.48 22.41
C ASP A 279 4.11 -14.96 22.48
N TYR A 280 2.95 -14.33 22.53
CA TYR A 280 2.82 -12.88 22.52
C TYR A 280 1.75 -12.42 23.50
N LYS A 281 1.84 -11.15 23.88
CA LYS A 281 0.82 -10.39 24.60
C LYS A 281 0.18 -9.35 23.67
N VAL A 282 -1.03 -8.93 24.00
CA VAL A 282 -1.79 -7.92 23.26
C VAL A 282 -2.10 -6.75 24.18
N GLY A 283 -1.67 -5.57 23.80
CA GLY A 283 -2.14 -4.32 24.41
C GLY A 283 -3.05 -3.56 23.44
N LYS A 284 -4.17 -3.07 23.93
CA LYS A 284 -5.14 -2.37 23.12
C LYS A 284 -5.73 -1.18 23.86
N PHE A 285 -5.91 -0.05 23.14
CA PHE A 285 -6.54 1.14 23.71
C PHE A 285 -7.47 1.80 22.69
N PRO A 286 -8.77 2.03 23.01
CA PRO A 286 -9.72 2.66 22.11
C PRO A 286 -9.61 4.19 22.16
N PHE A 287 -9.69 4.85 21.00
CA PHE A 287 -9.69 6.31 20.95
C PHE A 287 -10.90 6.96 21.66
N MET A 288 -11.98 6.20 21.87
CA MET A 288 -13.13 6.64 22.69
C MET A 288 -12.73 7.01 24.13
N ALA A 289 -11.64 6.43 24.64
CA ALA A 289 -11.11 6.74 25.96
C ALA A 289 -10.00 7.82 25.94
N ASN A 290 -9.65 8.34 24.74
CA ASN A 290 -8.62 9.37 24.58
C ASN A 290 -9.23 10.77 24.58
N GLY A 291 -8.81 11.63 25.51
CA GLY A 291 -9.35 13.00 25.67
C GLY A 291 -9.18 13.87 24.41
N ARG A 292 -8.05 13.76 23.72
CA ARG A 292 -7.83 14.52 22.47
C ARG A 292 -8.74 14.07 21.36
N ALA A 293 -8.89 12.76 21.17
CA ALA A 293 -9.79 12.20 20.15
C ALA A 293 -11.24 12.65 20.37
N LEU A 294 -11.70 12.72 21.61
CA LEU A 294 -13.02 13.26 21.94
C LEU A 294 -13.15 14.75 21.57
N THR A 295 -12.15 15.56 21.91
CA THR A 295 -12.21 17.02 21.63
C THR A 295 -12.14 17.36 20.15
N THR A 296 -11.54 16.49 19.34
CA THR A 296 -11.48 16.63 17.87
C THR A 296 -12.60 15.89 17.15
N SER A 297 -13.57 15.32 17.88
CA SER A 297 -14.69 14.54 17.33
C SER A 297 -14.23 13.35 16.48
N SER A 298 -13.13 12.71 16.85
CA SER A 298 -12.49 11.60 16.14
C SER A 298 -12.29 10.36 17.07
N PRO A 299 -13.30 9.93 17.85
CA PRO A 299 -13.15 8.86 18.85
C PRO A 299 -13.19 7.44 18.26
N GLU A 300 -13.31 7.30 16.95
CA GLU A 300 -13.45 6.01 16.28
C GLU A 300 -12.10 5.28 16.22
N GLY A 301 -12.15 3.95 16.48
CA GLY A 301 -11.02 3.08 16.34
C GLY A 301 -10.19 2.85 17.60
N PHE A 302 -8.99 2.31 17.42
CA PHE A 302 -8.12 1.90 18.51
C PHE A 302 -6.67 1.73 18.05
N VAL A 303 -5.75 1.68 19.02
CA VAL A 303 -4.37 1.23 18.88
C VAL A 303 -4.27 -0.20 19.42
N LYS A 304 -3.61 -1.11 18.69
CA LYS A 304 -3.29 -2.49 19.08
C LYS A 304 -1.80 -2.72 18.92
N ILE A 305 -1.13 -3.19 19.97
CA ILE A 305 0.30 -3.54 19.98
C ILE A 305 0.41 -5.02 20.35
N LEU A 306 1.30 -5.72 19.65
CA LEU A 306 1.66 -7.11 19.88
C LEU A 306 3.12 -7.14 20.35
N ALA A 307 3.36 -7.70 21.53
CA ALA A 307 4.71 -7.80 22.11
C ALA A 307 5.06 -9.25 22.44
N ASP A 308 6.33 -9.62 22.31
CA ASP A 308 6.83 -10.92 22.73
C ASP A 308 6.61 -11.12 24.24
N SER A 309 6.10 -12.29 24.64
CA SER A 309 5.74 -12.55 26.03
C SER A 309 6.91 -12.56 27.00
N LYS A 310 8.15 -12.74 26.52
CA LYS A 310 9.35 -12.88 27.34
C LYS A 310 10.28 -11.67 27.26
N SER A 311 10.57 -11.21 26.04
CA SER A 311 11.48 -10.08 25.81
C SER A 311 10.78 -8.72 25.85
N ASP A 312 9.45 -8.69 25.70
CA ASP A 312 8.63 -7.50 25.54
C ASP A 312 8.93 -6.71 24.25
N GLU A 313 9.71 -7.29 23.33
CA GLU A 313 9.97 -6.71 22.02
C GLU A 313 8.67 -6.53 21.25
N ILE A 314 8.50 -5.39 20.58
CA ILE A 314 7.32 -5.13 19.77
C ILE A 314 7.39 -5.94 18.49
N LEU A 315 6.45 -6.88 18.31
CA LEU A 315 6.36 -7.76 17.15
C LEU A 315 5.49 -7.19 16.04
N GLY A 316 4.57 -6.31 16.39
CA GLY A 316 3.69 -5.65 15.44
C GLY A 316 2.75 -4.66 16.12
N ALA A 317 2.26 -3.72 15.31
CA ALA A 317 1.28 -2.76 15.76
C ALA A 317 0.29 -2.41 14.65
N HIS A 318 -0.95 -2.16 15.04
CA HIS A 318 -2.07 -1.95 14.14
C HIS A 318 -2.96 -0.85 14.71
N ILE A 319 -3.23 0.17 13.92
CA ILE A 319 -3.99 1.34 14.33
C ILE A 319 -5.12 1.56 13.33
N ILE A 320 -6.31 1.80 13.83
CA ILE A 320 -7.40 2.39 13.06
C ILE A 320 -7.88 3.63 13.81
N GLY A 321 -7.82 4.79 13.17
CA GLY A 321 -8.20 6.05 13.80
C GLY A 321 -7.76 7.26 13.01
N HIS A 322 -8.07 8.44 13.52
CA HIS A 322 -7.58 9.70 12.97
C HIS A 322 -6.06 9.79 13.15
N ASP A 323 -5.34 10.20 12.12
CA ASP A 323 -3.88 10.32 12.11
C ASP A 323 -3.12 9.00 12.37
N ALA A 324 -3.73 7.83 12.09
CA ALA A 324 -3.07 6.54 12.29
C ALA A 324 -1.73 6.44 11.55
N GLY A 325 -1.63 7.04 10.35
CA GLY A 325 -0.41 7.12 9.57
C GLY A 325 0.70 7.93 10.24
N GLN A 326 0.37 8.90 11.08
CA GLN A 326 1.35 9.65 11.87
C GLN A 326 1.73 8.89 13.16
N LEU A 327 0.73 8.32 13.83
CA LEU A 327 0.94 7.61 15.10
C LEU A 327 1.80 6.37 14.95
N ILE A 328 1.72 5.64 13.83
CA ILE A 328 2.50 4.44 13.60
C ILE A 328 4.01 4.70 13.58
N ALA A 329 4.46 5.92 13.25
CA ALA A 329 5.86 6.27 13.14
C ALA A 329 6.63 6.16 14.46
N GLU A 330 5.98 6.44 15.60
CA GLU A 330 6.54 6.26 16.93
C GLU A 330 6.88 4.79 17.19
N ILE A 331 5.96 3.89 16.80
CA ILE A 331 6.13 2.45 16.98
C ILE A 331 7.20 1.92 16.00
N VAL A 332 7.19 2.35 14.74
CA VAL A 332 8.24 2.01 13.75
C VAL A 332 9.62 2.40 14.28
N THR A 333 9.76 3.61 14.83
CA THR A 333 11.03 4.07 15.41
C THR A 333 11.44 3.19 16.58
N THR A 334 10.52 2.82 17.47
CA THR A 334 10.81 1.96 18.62
C THR A 334 11.24 0.56 18.15
N MET A 335 10.55 -0.01 17.16
CA MET A 335 10.91 -1.32 16.59
C MET A 335 12.28 -1.30 15.89
N GLU A 336 12.62 -0.23 15.15
CA GLU A 336 13.92 -0.10 14.46
C GLU A 336 15.09 -0.11 15.42
N PHE A 337 14.93 0.50 16.61
CA PHE A 337 15.96 0.53 17.64
C PHE A 337 15.87 -0.63 18.64
N GLY A 338 15.02 -1.65 18.35
CA GLY A 338 14.88 -2.82 19.23
C GLY A 338 14.25 -2.51 20.58
N GLY A 339 13.41 -1.48 20.63
CA GLY A 339 12.72 -1.08 21.86
C GLY A 339 11.54 -2.01 22.18
N SER A 340 11.17 -2.00 23.45
CA SER A 340 10.09 -2.80 24.03
C SER A 340 8.78 -2.01 24.15
N SER A 341 7.67 -2.70 24.47
CA SER A 341 6.43 -2.04 24.80
C SER A 341 6.55 -1.21 26.09
N GLU A 342 7.36 -1.66 27.04
CA GLU A 342 7.66 -0.91 28.28
C GLU A 342 8.39 0.40 27.99
N ASP A 343 9.26 0.47 26.98
CA ASP A 343 9.92 1.72 26.60
C ASP A 343 8.89 2.77 26.18
N ILE A 344 7.92 2.42 25.31
CA ILE A 344 6.81 3.32 24.94
C ILE A 344 5.98 3.69 26.18
N ALA A 345 5.66 2.71 27.05
CA ALA A 345 4.87 2.93 28.26
C ALA A 345 5.52 3.92 29.24
N ARG A 346 6.86 4.05 29.23
CA ARG A 346 7.63 4.94 30.13
C ARG A 346 7.93 6.31 29.55
N ILE A 347 7.86 6.50 28.23
CA ILE A 347 8.08 7.80 27.61
C ILE A 347 6.99 8.79 28.04
N CYS A 348 7.39 10.03 28.33
CA CYS A 348 6.45 11.11 28.62
C CYS A 348 5.80 11.58 27.33
N HIS A 349 4.50 11.36 27.16
CA HIS A 349 3.72 11.89 26.05
C HIS A 349 3.10 13.24 26.43
N ALA A 350 3.01 14.13 25.42
CA ALA A 350 2.36 15.43 25.64
C ALA A 350 0.84 15.23 25.85
N HIS A 351 0.27 15.98 26.80
CA HIS A 351 -1.15 16.00 27.09
C HIS A 351 -1.79 17.35 26.69
N PRO A 352 -2.98 17.35 25.98
CA PRO A 352 -3.68 16.19 25.43
C PRO A 352 -3.25 15.90 23.99
N THR A 353 -2.96 14.65 23.68
CA THR A 353 -2.61 14.20 22.32
C THR A 353 -3.24 12.85 22.00
N THR A 354 -3.34 12.52 20.70
CA THR A 354 -3.77 11.20 20.25
C THR A 354 -2.68 10.14 20.47
N SER A 355 -1.39 10.52 20.52
CA SER A 355 -0.28 9.60 20.79
C SER A 355 -0.31 9.01 22.21
N GLU A 356 -1.02 9.63 23.18
CA GLU A 356 -1.28 9.00 24.47
C GLU A 356 -2.00 7.66 24.34
N ALA A 357 -2.78 7.44 23.26
CA ALA A 357 -3.39 6.15 22.98
C ALA A 357 -2.36 5.05 22.66
N VAL A 358 -1.23 5.42 22.05
CA VAL A 358 -0.10 4.49 21.81
C VAL A 358 0.52 4.10 23.14
N LYS A 359 0.77 5.05 24.02
CA LYS A 359 1.26 4.81 25.39
C LYS A 359 0.34 3.90 26.18
N GLU A 360 -0.95 4.20 26.20
CA GLU A 360 -1.96 3.43 26.93
C GLU A 360 -2.08 1.99 26.39
N ALA A 361 -1.98 1.80 25.06
CA ALA A 361 -1.94 0.48 24.46
C ALA A 361 -0.67 -0.29 24.88
N ALA A 362 0.50 0.36 24.93
CA ALA A 362 1.72 -0.22 25.43
C ALA A 362 1.62 -0.59 26.93
N MET A 363 1.07 0.29 27.75
CA MET A 363 0.80 -0.01 29.18
C MET A 363 -0.17 -1.19 29.36
N ASN A 364 -1.13 -1.34 28.43
CA ASN A 364 -2.12 -2.42 28.48
C ASN A 364 -1.55 -3.80 28.16
N ILE A 365 -0.34 -3.92 27.60
CA ILE A 365 0.38 -5.20 27.44
C ILE A 365 0.47 -5.94 28.77
N ASP A 366 0.64 -5.22 29.87
CA ASP A 366 0.71 -5.77 31.24
C ASP A 366 -0.53 -5.37 32.09
N GLY A 367 -1.62 -4.95 31.46
CA GLY A 367 -2.86 -4.59 32.15
C GLY A 367 -2.76 -3.32 33.00
N ARG A 368 -1.85 -2.41 32.66
CA ARG A 368 -1.58 -1.17 33.40
C ARG A 368 -2.16 0.09 32.77
N ALA A 369 -2.99 -0.05 31.73
CA ALA A 369 -3.70 1.10 31.16
C ALA A 369 -4.50 1.84 32.24
N ILE A 370 -4.50 3.17 32.18
CA ILE A 370 -5.08 4.00 33.27
C ILE A 370 -6.53 4.39 32.94
N HIS A 371 -6.81 4.60 31.66
CA HIS A 371 -8.09 5.21 31.23
C HIS A 371 -9.09 4.21 30.64
N ILE A 372 -8.84 2.91 30.77
CA ILE A 372 -9.79 1.83 30.39
C ILE A 372 -9.93 0.79 31.50
#